data_e3d9338752df9380d59ae94081720817
#
_entry.id   e3d9338752df9380d59ae94081720817
#
_cell.length_a   1.000
_cell.length_b   1.000
_cell.length_c   1.000
_cell.angle_alpha   90.00
_cell.angle_beta   90.00
_cell.angle_gamma   90.00
#
_symmetry.space_group_name_H-M   'P 1'
#
loop_
_entity.id
_entity.type
_entity.pdbx_description
1 polymer ?
#
loop_
_entity_poly.entity_id
_entity_poly.type
_entity_poly.pdbx_seq_one_letter_code
_entity_poly.pdbx_strand_id
1 'polypeptide(L)'
;MRMLPQLVSCVLLAAGTAAACAQDNAALLMRGKYLMEGVVACANCHIARNDKGEPLYDKGLSGGMLFDDAAFKAYAPNITPDPETGIGKWTDAQLAKAIREGIRPDGKLIGPPMPVPFYRNLSDADLAAIIAYLKAQPPVKHVVAKSTYHIPLPPNYGPPVEHVTAPAQASTRQYGEYLANIGHCMDCHTPRGKNGMLIMSRLGAGGQVIKWPGGSEAVTPNLTPDESGLKSWSDAQIERAIREGIDKNGIHLRRIMAFDWYKNIDAQDMSALIAYLRSLKPQPTGAD
;
A
#
# COMPACT_ATOMS: atom_id res chain seq x y z
N MET A 1 65.01 -0.61 -20.65
CA MET A 1 64.04 -1.45 -21.38
C MET A 1 63.25 -2.27 -20.39
N ARG A 2 61.97 -2.07 -20.30
CA ARG A 2 60.83 -2.78 -19.73
C ARG A 2 59.99 -1.87 -18.84
N MET A 3 59.08 -1.14 -19.46
CA MET A 3 57.87 -0.66 -18.83
C MET A 3 56.67 -1.29 -19.57
N LEU A 4 55.69 -1.66 -18.84
CA LEU A 4 54.36 -2.26 -18.98
C LEU A 4 54.29 -3.67 -18.36
N PRO A 5 53.29 -3.96 -17.48
CA PRO A 5 51.87 -3.70 -17.62
C PRO A 5 51.18 -3.28 -16.28
N GLN A 6 50.65 -2.09 -16.16
CA GLN A 6 49.82 -1.71 -15.02
C GLN A 6 48.45 -1.09 -15.40
N LEU A 7 48.13 -0.99 -16.68
CA LEU A 7 46.90 -0.28 -17.12
C LEU A 7 45.67 -1.17 -17.31
N VAL A 8 45.80 -2.50 -17.29
CA VAL A 8 44.66 -3.41 -17.57
C VAL A 8 43.82 -3.72 -16.33
N SER A 9 44.39 -3.66 -15.12
CA SER A 9 43.66 -4.02 -13.88
C SER A 9 42.58 -3.00 -13.43
N CYS A 10 42.78 -1.72 -13.69
CA CYS A 10 41.82 -0.68 -13.24
C CYS A 10 40.52 -0.64 -14.06
N VAL A 11 40.55 -0.98 -15.34
CA VAL A 11 39.35 -0.94 -16.21
C VAL A 11 38.40 -2.09 -15.90
N LEU A 12 38.91 -3.27 -15.53
CA LEU A 12 38.08 -4.43 -15.18
C LEU A 12 37.36 -4.25 -13.82
N LEU A 13 37.98 -3.58 -12.84
CA LEU A 13 37.36 -3.28 -11.56
C LEU A 13 36.22 -2.23 -11.70
N ALA A 14 36.42 -1.21 -12.51
CA ALA A 14 35.39 -0.18 -12.74
C ALA A 14 34.16 -0.72 -13.49
N ALA A 15 34.34 -1.64 -14.44
CA ALA A 15 33.24 -2.28 -15.14
C ALA A 15 32.42 -3.22 -14.23
N GLY A 16 33.06 -3.91 -13.29
CA GLY A 16 32.39 -4.79 -12.32
C GLY A 16 31.50 -4.01 -11.33
N THR A 17 31.99 -2.87 -10.82
CA THR A 17 31.22 -2.04 -9.87
C THR A 17 30.02 -1.36 -10.54
N ALA A 18 30.18 -0.89 -11.78
CA ALA A 18 29.05 -0.30 -12.52
C ALA A 18 27.96 -1.31 -12.84
N ALA A 19 28.31 -2.54 -13.18
CA ALA A 19 27.35 -3.62 -13.44
C ALA A 19 26.60 -4.03 -12.15
N ALA A 20 27.28 -4.14 -11.02
CA ALA A 20 26.65 -4.45 -9.73
C ALA A 20 25.69 -3.34 -9.30
N CYS A 21 26.07 -2.08 -9.37
CA CYS A 21 25.18 -0.95 -9.04
C CYS A 21 23.95 -0.89 -9.97
N ALA A 22 24.09 -1.21 -11.25
CA ALA A 22 22.98 -1.26 -12.19
C ALA A 22 22.01 -2.40 -11.86
N GLN A 23 22.52 -3.55 -11.45
CA GLN A 23 21.72 -4.71 -11.06
C GLN A 23 20.97 -4.46 -9.76
N ASP A 24 21.60 -3.84 -8.76
CA ASP A 24 20.98 -3.45 -7.49
C ASP A 24 19.84 -2.45 -7.72
N ASN A 25 20.03 -1.47 -8.59
CA ASN A 25 18.99 -0.50 -8.95
C ASN A 25 17.82 -1.17 -9.69
N ALA A 26 18.07 -2.09 -10.60
CA ALA A 26 17.03 -2.83 -11.30
C ALA A 26 16.19 -3.69 -10.32
N ALA A 27 16.84 -4.39 -9.38
CA ALA A 27 16.17 -5.18 -8.35
C ALA A 27 15.29 -4.28 -7.44
N LEU A 28 15.81 -3.12 -7.05
CA LEU A 28 15.09 -2.14 -6.24
C LEU A 28 13.83 -1.63 -6.97
N LEU A 29 13.94 -1.29 -8.24
CA LEU A 29 12.80 -0.85 -9.07
C LEU A 29 11.77 -1.96 -9.26
N MET A 30 12.21 -3.20 -9.49
CA MET A 30 11.31 -4.36 -9.60
C MET A 30 10.54 -4.60 -8.29
N ARG A 31 11.21 -4.51 -7.14
CA ARG A 31 10.56 -4.66 -5.84
C ARG A 31 9.56 -3.53 -5.59
N GLY A 32 9.91 -2.27 -5.89
CA GLY A 32 9.01 -1.13 -5.76
C GLY A 32 7.78 -1.25 -6.66
N LYS A 33 7.97 -1.66 -7.91
CA LYS A 33 6.87 -1.97 -8.82
C LYS A 33 5.94 -3.03 -8.25
N TYR A 34 6.50 -4.17 -7.84
CA TYR A 34 5.75 -5.27 -7.26
C TYR A 34 4.90 -4.83 -6.05
N LEU A 35 5.49 -4.07 -5.13
CA LEU A 35 4.79 -3.57 -3.95
C LEU A 35 3.65 -2.63 -4.32
N MET A 36 3.91 -1.65 -5.19
CA MET A 36 2.94 -0.62 -5.55
C MET A 36 1.82 -1.12 -6.47
N GLU A 37 2.12 -2.09 -7.32
CA GLU A 37 1.16 -2.73 -8.23
C GLU A 37 0.60 -4.05 -7.68
N GLY A 38 0.95 -4.40 -6.45
CA GLY A 38 0.52 -5.59 -5.73
C GLY A 38 -0.05 -5.23 -4.37
N VAL A 39 0.62 -5.70 -3.29
CA VAL A 39 0.08 -5.68 -1.93
C VAL A 39 -0.20 -4.29 -1.35
N VAL A 40 0.64 -3.28 -1.65
CA VAL A 40 0.44 -1.90 -1.16
C VAL A 40 -0.59 -1.15 -2.00
N ALA A 41 -0.72 -1.50 -3.28
CA ALA A 41 -1.75 -1.03 -4.21
C ALA A 41 -1.93 0.49 -4.25
N CYS A 42 -0.85 1.29 -4.24
CA CYS A 42 -0.90 2.77 -4.23
C CYS A 42 -1.79 3.32 -5.35
N ALA A 43 -1.76 2.68 -6.51
CA ALA A 43 -2.55 3.07 -7.68
C ALA A 43 -4.06 2.89 -7.47
N ASN A 44 -4.53 2.11 -6.48
CA ASN A 44 -5.96 1.99 -6.19
C ASN A 44 -6.60 3.37 -5.90
N CYS A 45 -5.86 4.27 -5.25
CA CYS A 45 -6.30 5.63 -4.93
C CYS A 45 -5.63 6.69 -5.82
N HIS A 46 -4.34 6.52 -6.15
CA HIS A 46 -3.54 7.56 -6.81
C HIS A 46 -3.53 7.50 -8.34
N ILE A 47 -4.12 6.47 -8.97
CA ILE A 47 -4.29 6.47 -10.42
C ILE A 47 -5.34 7.52 -10.82
N ALA A 48 -5.07 8.26 -11.90
CA ALA A 48 -6.10 9.13 -12.46
C ALA A 48 -7.29 8.31 -12.97
N ARG A 49 -8.49 8.89 -12.87
CA ARG A 49 -9.72 8.25 -13.32
C ARG A 49 -10.55 9.19 -14.17
N ASN A 50 -11.32 8.65 -15.09
CA ASN A 50 -12.31 9.40 -15.84
C ASN A 50 -13.59 9.63 -15.00
N ASP A 51 -14.57 10.33 -15.57
CA ASP A 51 -15.85 10.65 -14.91
C ASP A 51 -16.68 9.40 -14.56
N LYS A 52 -16.38 8.25 -15.18
CA LYS A 52 -17.01 6.95 -14.88
C LYS A 52 -16.27 6.19 -13.77
N GLY A 53 -15.17 6.75 -13.23
CA GLY A 53 -14.31 6.10 -12.24
C GLY A 53 -13.38 5.03 -12.80
N GLU A 54 -13.23 4.93 -14.13
CA GLU A 54 -12.32 3.99 -14.77
C GLU A 54 -10.88 4.53 -14.76
N PRO A 55 -9.87 3.68 -14.50
CA PRO A 55 -8.47 4.13 -14.43
C PRO A 55 -7.94 4.58 -15.79
N LEU A 56 -7.25 5.71 -15.80
CA LEU A 56 -6.55 6.28 -16.95
C LEU A 56 -5.06 5.92 -16.84
N TYR A 57 -4.68 4.75 -17.35
CA TYR A 57 -3.31 4.23 -17.23
C TYR A 57 -2.27 5.12 -17.88
N ASP A 58 -2.63 5.85 -18.94
CA ASP A 58 -1.77 6.83 -19.63
C ASP A 58 -1.45 8.07 -18.78
N LYS A 59 -2.28 8.36 -17.76
CA LYS A 59 -2.08 9.43 -16.79
C LYS A 59 -1.35 8.98 -15.54
N GLY A 60 -1.11 7.69 -15.39
CA GLY A 60 -0.37 7.10 -14.26
C GLY A 60 -0.90 7.55 -12.89
N LEU A 61 0.00 7.76 -11.95
CA LEU A 61 -0.31 8.10 -10.55
C LEU A 61 -0.56 9.62 -10.36
N SER A 62 -1.21 10.28 -11.31
CA SER A 62 -1.44 11.73 -11.24
C SER A 62 -2.60 12.14 -10.33
N GLY A 63 -3.28 11.19 -9.68
CA GLY A 63 -4.26 11.46 -8.63
C GLY A 63 -5.60 11.99 -9.12
N GLY A 64 -6.31 12.67 -8.22
CA GLY A 64 -7.59 13.31 -8.50
C GLY A 64 -8.81 12.56 -7.94
N MET A 65 -8.65 11.31 -7.48
CA MET A 65 -9.75 10.54 -6.88
C MET A 65 -10.29 11.25 -5.64
N LEU A 66 -11.59 11.52 -5.62
CA LEU A 66 -12.29 12.19 -4.52
C LEU A 66 -12.90 11.16 -3.57
N PHE A 67 -12.59 11.31 -2.30
CA PHE A 67 -13.30 10.69 -1.18
C PHE A 67 -14.10 11.77 -0.47
N ASP A 68 -15.42 11.64 -0.48
CA ASP A 68 -16.35 12.60 0.13
C ASP A 68 -17.14 11.91 1.25
N ASP A 69 -16.84 12.30 2.48
CA ASP A 69 -17.41 11.74 3.70
C ASP A 69 -17.79 12.87 4.67
N ALA A 70 -18.58 12.57 5.67
CA ALA A 70 -18.95 13.55 6.70
C ALA A 70 -17.71 14.10 7.46
N ALA A 71 -16.64 13.32 7.56
CA ALA A 71 -15.40 13.68 8.26
C ALA A 71 -14.42 14.46 7.39
N PHE A 72 -14.44 14.27 6.07
CA PHE A 72 -13.50 14.91 5.15
C PHE A 72 -13.98 14.90 3.71
N LYS A 73 -13.44 15.85 2.96
CA LYS A 73 -13.44 15.85 1.50
C LYS A 73 -11.98 15.78 1.06
N ALA A 74 -11.50 14.58 0.73
CA ALA A 74 -10.09 14.33 0.45
C ALA A 74 -9.87 13.90 -1.01
N TYR A 75 -8.83 14.46 -1.61
CA TYR A 75 -8.40 14.11 -2.95
C TYR A 75 -7.06 13.38 -2.88
N ALA A 76 -6.96 12.22 -3.54
CA ALA A 76 -5.68 11.54 -3.71
C ALA A 76 -4.74 12.45 -4.52
N PRO A 77 -3.59 12.87 -3.97
CA PRO A 77 -2.70 13.81 -4.67
C PRO A 77 -1.98 13.15 -5.85
N ASN A 78 -1.46 14.01 -6.74
CA ASN A 78 -0.50 13.62 -7.76
C ASN A 78 0.80 13.17 -7.08
N ILE A 79 1.17 11.90 -7.24
CA ILE A 79 2.41 11.33 -6.72
C ILE A 79 3.39 10.94 -7.83
N THR A 80 3.20 11.47 -9.05
CA THR A 80 4.22 11.40 -10.10
C THR A 80 5.37 12.35 -9.80
N PRO A 81 6.58 12.14 -10.36
CA PRO A 81 7.73 13.02 -10.15
C PRO A 81 7.63 14.35 -10.94
N ASP A 82 6.43 14.88 -11.14
CA ASP A 82 6.23 16.22 -11.68
C ASP A 82 6.69 17.26 -10.66
N PRO A 83 7.57 18.22 -11.05
CA PRO A 83 8.18 19.17 -10.11
C PRO A 83 7.25 20.29 -9.65
N GLU A 84 6.10 20.50 -10.31
CA GLU A 84 5.17 21.58 -10.00
C GLU A 84 3.93 21.07 -9.26
N THR A 85 3.40 19.94 -9.67
CA THR A 85 2.10 19.45 -9.18
C THR A 85 2.20 18.11 -8.45
N GLY A 86 3.36 17.44 -8.52
CA GLY A 86 3.61 16.13 -7.91
C GLY A 86 4.72 16.18 -6.85
N ILE A 87 5.46 15.07 -6.76
CA ILE A 87 6.51 14.86 -5.76
C ILE A 87 7.94 15.14 -6.28
N GLY A 88 8.10 15.68 -7.49
CA GLY A 88 9.40 15.76 -8.16
C GLY A 88 10.46 16.59 -7.45
N LYS A 89 10.07 17.51 -6.56
CA LYS A 89 10.99 18.30 -5.73
C LYS A 89 11.26 17.70 -4.34
N TRP A 90 10.61 16.57 -4.00
CA TRP A 90 10.75 15.98 -2.69
C TRP A 90 12.01 15.11 -2.62
N THR A 91 12.75 15.23 -1.52
CA THR A 91 13.87 14.31 -1.23
C THR A 91 13.34 12.94 -0.82
N ASP A 92 14.20 11.91 -0.88
CA ASP A 92 13.85 10.55 -0.44
C ASP A 92 13.45 10.54 1.04
N ALA A 93 14.16 11.30 1.88
CA ALA A 93 13.82 11.45 3.30
C ALA A 93 12.44 12.11 3.51
N GLN A 94 12.07 13.09 2.68
CA GLN A 94 10.75 13.71 2.74
C GLN A 94 9.65 12.75 2.29
N LEU A 95 9.91 11.95 1.25
CA LEU A 95 8.99 10.89 0.81
C LEU A 95 8.81 9.81 1.87
N ALA A 96 9.91 9.34 2.46
CA ALA A 96 9.89 8.38 3.55
C ALA A 96 9.03 8.88 4.73
N LYS A 97 9.25 10.12 5.14
CA LYS A 97 8.49 10.76 6.21
C LYS A 97 7.00 10.93 5.87
N ALA A 98 6.69 11.31 4.63
CA ALA A 98 5.32 11.44 4.17
C ALA A 98 4.58 10.10 4.15
N ILE A 99 5.21 9.03 3.71
CA ILE A 99 4.61 7.71 3.62
C ILE A 99 4.45 7.08 5.02
N ARG A 100 5.52 7.05 5.84
CA ARG A 100 5.49 6.39 7.15
C ARG A 100 4.89 7.23 8.27
N GLU A 101 5.10 8.54 8.26
CA GLU A 101 4.70 9.41 9.35
C GLU A 101 3.54 10.35 8.99
N GLY A 102 3.17 10.40 7.71
CA GLY A 102 2.12 11.28 7.22
C GLY A 102 2.51 12.75 7.26
N ILE A 103 3.79 13.09 7.31
CA ILE A 103 4.26 14.48 7.43
C ILE A 103 4.81 14.94 6.08
N ARG A 104 4.17 15.93 5.47
CA ARG A 104 4.59 16.55 4.21
C ARG A 104 5.80 17.47 4.40
N PRO A 105 6.53 17.84 3.31
CA PRO A 105 7.64 18.78 3.39
C PRO A 105 7.27 20.16 3.98
N ASP A 106 6.00 20.57 3.86
CA ASP A 106 5.48 21.81 4.45
C ASP A 106 5.06 21.65 5.94
N GLY A 107 5.37 20.50 6.55
CA GLY A 107 5.05 20.18 7.94
C GLY A 107 3.60 19.78 8.20
N LYS A 108 2.72 19.82 7.19
CA LYS A 108 1.31 19.46 7.35
C LYS A 108 1.12 17.94 7.39
N LEU A 109 0.16 17.52 8.20
CA LEU A 109 -0.21 16.12 8.29
C LEU A 109 -1.05 15.69 7.10
N ILE A 110 -0.78 14.50 6.56
CA ILE A 110 -1.62 13.79 5.60
C ILE A 110 -2.74 13.12 6.39
N GLY A 111 -3.97 13.50 6.14
CA GLY A 111 -5.13 12.91 6.82
C GLY A 111 -5.68 11.68 6.09
N PRO A 112 -6.75 11.06 6.63
CA PRO A 112 -7.44 9.96 5.98
C PRO A 112 -7.97 10.38 4.59
N PRO A 113 -8.18 9.43 3.65
CA PRO A 113 -8.10 7.99 3.85
C PRO A 113 -6.70 7.37 3.65
N MET A 114 -5.62 8.17 3.55
CA MET A 114 -4.27 7.61 3.46
C MET A 114 -3.96 6.77 4.72
N PRO A 115 -3.65 5.46 4.59
CA PRO A 115 -3.54 4.55 5.73
C PRO A 115 -2.17 4.64 6.42
N VAL A 116 -1.75 5.85 6.78
CA VAL A 116 -0.44 6.12 7.42
C VAL A 116 -0.16 5.22 8.63
N PRO A 117 -1.12 4.97 9.55
CA PRO A 117 -0.86 4.08 10.69
C PRO A 117 -0.36 2.68 10.31
N PHE A 118 -0.75 2.18 9.14
CA PHE A 118 -0.32 0.89 8.61
C PHE A 118 1.02 1.00 7.87
N TYR A 119 1.23 2.07 7.12
CA TYR A 119 2.48 2.30 6.39
C TYR A 119 3.68 2.58 7.29
N ARG A 120 3.46 2.88 8.55
CA ARG A 120 4.52 2.92 9.58
C ARG A 120 5.29 1.60 9.70
N ASN A 121 4.66 0.49 9.30
CA ASN A 121 5.24 -0.85 9.31
C ASN A 121 6.06 -1.20 8.04
N LEU A 122 6.08 -0.35 7.01
CA LEU A 122 6.92 -0.57 5.84
C LEU A 122 8.38 -0.72 6.27
N SER A 123 9.05 -1.78 5.85
CA SER A 123 10.48 -1.94 6.10
C SER A 123 11.30 -0.87 5.37
N ASP A 124 12.52 -0.61 5.84
CA ASP A 124 13.40 0.37 5.20
C ASP A 124 13.70 -0.02 3.75
N ALA A 125 13.90 -1.31 3.50
CA ALA A 125 14.14 -1.83 2.15
C ALA A 125 12.92 -1.65 1.23
N ASP A 126 11.72 -2.00 1.70
CA ASP A 126 10.51 -1.88 0.91
C ASP A 126 10.11 -0.41 0.67
N LEU A 127 10.32 0.45 1.67
CA LEU A 127 10.09 1.89 1.52
C LEU A 127 11.06 2.50 0.50
N ALA A 128 12.36 2.14 0.55
CA ALA A 128 13.35 2.59 -0.44
C ALA A 128 12.98 2.14 -1.85
N ALA A 129 12.50 0.90 -1.99
CA ALA A 129 12.03 0.36 -3.26
C ALA A 129 10.80 1.12 -3.80
N ILE A 130 9.82 1.42 -2.95
CA ILE A 130 8.64 2.23 -3.32
C ILE A 130 9.07 3.63 -3.77
N ILE A 131 9.97 4.30 -3.03
CA ILE A 131 10.45 5.64 -3.36
C ILE A 131 11.20 5.63 -4.69
N ALA A 132 12.08 4.66 -4.91
CA ALA A 132 12.81 4.53 -6.16
C ALA A 132 11.85 4.35 -7.36
N TYR A 133 10.85 3.48 -7.20
CA TYR A 133 9.86 3.24 -8.25
C TYR A 133 8.98 4.48 -8.50
N LEU A 134 8.53 5.21 -7.47
CA LEU A 134 7.80 6.47 -7.61
C LEU A 134 8.59 7.50 -8.41
N LYS A 135 9.88 7.67 -8.09
CA LYS A 135 10.75 8.64 -8.79
C LYS A 135 11.08 8.24 -10.22
N ALA A 136 10.99 6.97 -10.55
CA ALA A 136 11.21 6.45 -11.90
C ALA A 136 9.96 6.54 -12.79
N GLN A 137 8.79 6.92 -12.25
CA GLN A 137 7.57 7.07 -13.05
C GLN A 137 7.66 8.27 -14.00
N PRO A 138 6.95 8.25 -15.13
CA PRO A 138 6.81 9.44 -15.98
C PRO A 138 6.17 10.61 -15.20
N PRO A 139 6.73 11.83 -15.28
CA PRO A 139 6.10 12.99 -14.68
C PRO A 139 4.81 13.35 -15.44
N VAL A 140 3.74 13.60 -14.71
CA VAL A 140 2.47 14.06 -15.27
C VAL A 140 2.03 15.33 -14.56
N LYS A 141 1.93 16.44 -15.29
CA LYS A 141 1.44 17.69 -14.73
C LYS A 141 -0.08 17.61 -14.56
N HIS A 142 -0.52 17.54 -13.30
CA HIS A 142 -1.94 17.49 -12.93
C HIS A 142 -2.17 18.19 -11.60
N VAL A 143 -2.92 19.29 -11.63
CA VAL A 143 -3.28 20.04 -10.43
C VAL A 143 -4.47 19.36 -9.77
N VAL A 144 -4.28 18.82 -8.57
CA VAL A 144 -5.33 18.20 -7.78
C VAL A 144 -5.86 19.20 -6.74
N ALA A 145 -7.16 19.20 -6.51
CA ALA A 145 -7.80 20.06 -5.51
C ALA A 145 -7.28 19.74 -4.10
N LYS A 146 -7.29 20.74 -3.21
CA LYS A 146 -6.85 20.56 -1.83
C LYS A 146 -7.93 19.82 -1.02
N SER A 147 -7.48 18.86 -0.22
CA SER A 147 -8.33 18.18 0.76
C SER A 147 -8.72 19.10 1.91
N THR A 148 -9.93 18.89 2.44
CA THR A 148 -10.46 19.57 3.64
C THR A 148 -10.91 18.52 4.64
N TYR A 149 -10.68 18.79 5.93
CA TYR A 149 -11.06 17.89 7.02
C TYR A 149 -12.00 18.61 7.96
N HIS A 150 -13.12 17.98 8.28
CA HIS A 150 -14.16 18.49 9.18
C HIS A 150 -14.01 17.96 10.60
N ILE A 151 -13.07 17.02 10.78
CA ILE A 151 -12.63 16.49 12.07
C ILE A 151 -11.22 16.99 12.38
N PRO A 152 -10.84 17.15 13.67
CA PRO A 152 -9.47 17.42 14.03
C PRO A 152 -8.58 16.25 13.61
N LEU A 153 -7.50 16.54 12.89
CA LEU A 153 -6.45 15.56 12.66
C LEU A 153 -5.62 15.39 13.94
N PRO A 154 -5.08 14.20 14.20
CA PRO A 154 -4.16 14.01 15.33
C PRO A 154 -2.90 14.88 15.11
N PRO A 155 -2.16 15.23 16.17
CA PRO A 155 -0.91 15.97 16.02
C PRO A 155 0.17 15.19 15.27
N ASN A 156 0.12 13.87 15.32
CA ASN A 156 0.97 12.91 14.60
C ASN A 156 0.33 11.52 14.64
N TYR A 157 0.89 10.57 13.89
CA TYR A 157 0.49 9.17 13.88
C TYR A 157 1.35 8.28 14.81
N GLY A 158 2.15 8.87 15.68
CA GLY A 158 3.06 8.21 16.62
C GLY A 158 4.46 8.83 16.58
N PRO A 159 5.40 8.31 17.38
CA PRO A 159 6.77 8.81 17.40
C PRO A 159 7.44 8.65 16.03
N PRO A 160 8.53 9.38 15.74
CA PRO A 160 9.31 9.16 14.51
C PRO A 160 9.64 7.69 14.30
N VAL A 161 9.61 7.24 13.03
CA VAL A 161 9.95 5.87 12.66
C VAL A 161 11.43 5.84 12.28
N GLU A 162 12.27 5.22 13.13
CA GLU A 162 13.70 5.14 12.88
C GLU A 162 14.03 4.00 11.91
N HIS A 163 13.86 2.75 12.37
CA HIS A 163 14.17 1.55 11.56
C HIS A 163 13.05 0.53 11.62
N VAL A 164 12.72 -0.04 10.46
CA VAL A 164 11.79 -1.17 10.35
C VAL A 164 12.41 -2.24 9.47
N THR A 165 12.46 -3.47 9.99
CA THR A 165 12.91 -4.65 9.25
C THR A 165 11.72 -5.56 8.98
N ALA A 166 11.52 -5.97 7.72
CA ALA A 166 10.52 -6.97 7.39
C ALA A 166 10.93 -8.33 8.00
N PRO A 167 9.96 -9.14 8.49
CA PRO A 167 10.23 -10.53 8.84
C PRO A 167 10.79 -11.30 7.64
N ALA A 168 11.59 -12.34 7.89
CA ALA A 168 12.04 -13.22 6.83
C ALA A 168 10.83 -13.91 6.17
N GLN A 169 10.84 -14.05 4.85
CA GLN A 169 9.77 -14.74 4.10
C GLN A 169 9.55 -16.19 4.58
N ALA A 170 10.61 -16.87 5.04
CA ALA A 170 10.53 -18.21 5.64
C ALA A 170 9.66 -18.24 6.90
N SER A 171 9.49 -17.11 7.60
CA SER A 171 8.59 -16.96 8.73
C SER A 171 7.17 -16.65 8.23
N THR A 172 6.56 -17.60 7.52
CA THR A 172 5.35 -17.43 6.71
C THR A 172 4.24 -16.63 7.40
N ARG A 173 3.90 -16.92 8.67
CA ARG A 173 2.84 -16.20 9.38
C ARG A 173 3.22 -14.75 9.69
N GLN A 174 4.44 -14.51 10.24
CA GLN A 174 4.90 -13.16 10.58
C GLN A 174 5.06 -12.32 9.30
N TYR A 175 5.55 -12.93 8.22
CA TYR A 175 5.66 -12.26 6.95
C TYR A 175 4.28 -11.94 6.36
N GLY A 176 3.30 -12.83 6.48
CA GLY A 176 1.91 -12.58 6.11
C GLY A 176 1.27 -11.45 6.93
N GLU A 177 1.56 -11.36 8.23
CA GLU A 177 1.16 -10.23 9.08
C GLU A 177 1.78 -8.91 8.58
N TYR A 178 3.07 -8.91 8.23
CA TYR A 178 3.74 -7.77 7.63
C TYR A 178 3.05 -7.34 6.34
N LEU A 179 2.77 -8.28 5.42
CA LEU A 179 2.08 -8.00 4.16
C LEU A 179 0.66 -7.46 4.40
N ALA A 180 -0.09 -8.02 5.34
CA ALA A 180 -1.43 -7.55 5.69
C ALA A 180 -1.41 -6.14 6.30
N ASN A 181 -0.35 -5.79 7.04
CA ASN A 181 -0.14 -4.45 7.57
C ASN A 181 0.17 -3.47 6.44
N ILE A 182 1.18 -3.71 5.61
CA ILE A 182 1.54 -2.78 4.53
C ILE A 182 0.47 -2.73 3.42
N GLY A 183 -0.33 -3.78 3.26
CA GLY A 183 -1.53 -3.83 2.43
C GLY A 183 -2.76 -3.22 3.10
N HIS A 184 -2.63 -2.72 4.31
CA HIS A 184 -3.66 -2.09 5.17
C HIS A 184 -4.98 -2.86 5.24
N CYS A 185 -4.94 -4.19 5.11
CA CYS A 185 -6.14 -5.05 5.10
C CYS A 185 -7.03 -4.81 6.33
N MET A 186 -6.40 -4.68 7.51
CA MET A 186 -7.09 -4.55 8.79
C MET A 186 -7.70 -3.16 9.02
N ASP A 187 -7.39 -2.17 8.18
CA ASP A 187 -8.03 -0.85 8.26
C ASP A 187 -9.52 -0.92 7.93
N CYS A 188 -9.86 -1.66 6.89
CA CYS A 188 -11.26 -1.90 6.49
C CYS A 188 -11.88 -3.09 7.20
N HIS A 189 -11.10 -4.15 7.47
CA HIS A 189 -11.62 -5.41 7.99
C HIS A 189 -11.62 -5.52 9.52
N THR A 190 -11.33 -4.45 10.24
CA THR A 190 -11.46 -4.39 11.72
C THR A 190 -12.56 -3.40 12.09
N PRO A 191 -13.51 -3.73 12.97
CA PRO A 191 -14.57 -2.81 13.36
C PRO A 191 -14.01 -1.53 13.99
N ARG A 192 -14.74 -0.43 13.88
CA ARG A 192 -14.42 0.83 14.55
C ARG A 192 -15.39 1.11 15.68
N GLY A 193 -14.86 1.65 16.76
CA GLY A 193 -15.65 2.18 17.86
C GLY A 193 -16.32 3.51 17.50
N LYS A 194 -17.18 4.00 18.38
CA LYS A 194 -17.89 5.29 18.25
C LYS A 194 -16.92 6.50 18.12
N ASN A 195 -15.69 6.35 18.57
CA ASN A 195 -14.61 7.34 18.43
C ASN A 195 -13.86 7.25 17.08
N GLY A 196 -14.29 6.38 16.15
CA GLY A 196 -13.67 6.16 14.86
C GLY A 196 -12.37 5.33 14.90
N MET A 197 -11.89 4.92 16.10
CA MET A 197 -10.68 4.09 16.24
C MET A 197 -10.99 2.62 16.00
N LEU A 198 -10.02 1.88 15.46
CA LEU A 198 -10.13 0.43 15.28
C LEU A 198 -10.24 -0.26 16.65
N ILE A 199 -11.15 -1.22 16.77
CA ILE A 199 -11.29 -2.08 17.95
C ILE A 199 -10.28 -3.23 17.80
N MET A 200 -9.05 -3.04 18.28
CA MET A 200 -7.96 -4.02 18.10
C MET A 200 -8.22 -5.39 18.75
N SER A 201 -9.08 -5.46 19.77
CA SER A 201 -9.54 -6.76 20.32
C SER A 201 -10.43 -7.54 19.36
N ARG A 202 -10.90 -6.89 18.28
CA ARG A 202 -11.76 -7.46 17.24
C ARG A 202 -11.08 -7.44 15.86
N LEU A 203 -9.75 -7.56 15.85
CA LEU A 203 -8.94 -7.50 14.64
C LEU A 203 -9.43 -8.50 13.57
N GLY A 204 -9.76 -7.99 12.40
CA GLY A 204 -10.23 -8.78 11.27
C GLY A 204 -11.71 -9.19 11.30
N ALA A 205 -12.49 -8.80 12.33
CA ALA A 205 -13.89 -9.22 12.48
C ALA A 205 -14.87 -8.59 11.48
N GLY A 206 -14.42 -7.68 10.62
CA GLY A 206 -15.27 -7.05 9.59
C GLY A 206 -16.39 -6.17 10.13
N GLY A 207 -17.44 -6.02 9.35
CA GLY A 207 -18.67 -5.31 9.76
C GLY A 207 -18.63 -3.80 9.57
N GLN A 208 -17.55 -3.20 9.07
CA GLN A 208 -17.54 -1.79 8.70
C GLN A 208 -18.34 -1.56 7.40
N VAL A 209 -19.08 -0.48 7.35
CA VAL A 209 -19.68 0.04 6.11
C VAL A 209 -18.67 0.96 5.44
N ILE A 210 -18.14 0.56 4.31
CA ILE A 210 -17.20 1.35 3.51
C ILE A 210 -17.93 1.98 2.34
N LYS A 211 -17.87 3.30 2.24
CA LYS A 211 -18.31 4.07 1.09
C LYS A 211 -17.13 4.35 0.19
N TRP A 212 -17.29 4.05 -1.10
CA TRP A 212 -16.24 4.24 -2.09
C TRP A 212 -16.64 5.34 -3.08
N PRO A 213 -15.70 6.12 -3.61
CA PRO A 213 -15.95 7.09 -4.66
C PRO A 213 -16.81 6.53 -5.79
N GLY A 214 -17.80 7.31 -6.26
CA GLY A 214 -18.78 6.84 -7.24
C GLY A 214 -20.02 6.17 -6.62
N GLY A 215 -20.19 6.22 -5.27
CA GLY A 215 -21.40 5.79 -4.58
C GLY A 215 -21.50 4.29 -4.29
N SER A 216 -20.42 3.52 -4.53
CA SER A 216 -20.38 2.11 -4.12
C SER A 216 -20.27 2.01 -2.59
N GLU A 217 -21.06 1.10 -2.01
CA GLU A 217 -21.02 0.81 -0.57
C GLU A 217 -20.96 -0.69 -0.35
N ALA A 218 -20.18 -1.13 0.65
CA ALA A 218 -20.13 -2.53 1.06
C ALA A 218 -19.87 -2.66 2.55
N VAL A 219 -20.44 -3.71 3.14
CA VAL A 219 -20.05 -4.17 4.47
C VAL A 219 -18.80 -5.04 4.34
N THR A 220 -17.76 -4.73 5.11
CA THR A 220 -16.50 -5.48 5.04
C THR A 220 -16.68 -6.87 5.64
N PRO A 221 -16.24 -7.94 4.95
CA PRO A 221 -16.36 -9.30 5.47
C PRO A 221 -15.40 -9.54 6.63
N ASN A 222 -15.76 -10.52 7.45
CA ASN A 222 -14.93 -11.05 8.53
C ASN A 222 -13.81 -11.92 7.95
N LEU A 223 -12.56 -11.57 8.25
CA LEU A 223 -11.35 -12.28 7.80
C LEU A 223 -10.84 -13.27 8.84
N THR A 224 -11.51 -13.41 9.99
CA THR A 224 -11.07 -14.37 11.02
C THR A 224 -11.58 -15.78 10.69
N PRO A 225 -10.96 -16.84 11.24
CA PRO A 225 -11.43 -18.22 11.10
C PRO A 225 -12.64 -18.52 11.99
N ASP A 226 -13.63 -17.63 12.03
CA ASP A 226 -14.92 -17.76 12.68
C ASP A 226 -15.98 -18.32 11.72
N GLU A 227 -17.10 -18.83 12.23
CA GLU A 227 -18.22 -19.32 11.41
C GLU A 227 -18.78 -18.24 10.49
N SER A 228 -18.82 -17.00 10.98
CA SER A 228 -19.25 -15.82 10.20
C SER A 228 -18.16 -15.28 9.27
N GLY A 229 -16.96 -15.87 9.29
CA GLY A 229 -15.79 -15.46 8.51
C GLY A 229 -15.25 -16.55 7.59
N LEU A 230 -13.93 -16.80 7.70
CA LEU A 230 -13.20 -17.66 6.76
C LEU A 230 -13.14 -19.14 7.19
N LYS A 231 -13.78 -19.57 8.28
CA LYS A 231 -13.67 -20.94 8.81
C LYS A 231 -13.98 -22.01 7.75
N SER A 232 -15.06 -21.83 7.00
CA SER A 232 -15.53 -22.78 5.98
C SER A 232 -14.92 -22.55 4.58
N TRP A 233 -14.00 -21.60 4.43
CA TRP A 233 -13.37 -21.31 3.13
C TRP A 233 -12.12 -22.18 2.92
N SER A 234 -11.88 -22.66 1.72
CA SER A 234 -10.56 -23.22 1.35
C SER A 234 -9.58 -22.08 1.08
N ASP A 235 -8.26 -22.38 1.12
CA ASP A 235 -7.24 -21.38 0.80
C ASP A 235 -7.37 -20.88 -0.63
N ALA A 236 -7.69 -21.76 -1.58
CA ALA A 236 -7.96 -21.38 -2.97
C ALA A 236 -9.17 -20.45 -3.13
N GLN A 237 -10.21 -20.60 -2.28
CA GLN A 237 -11.35 -19.67 -2.28
C GLN A 237 -10.96 -18.28 -1.70
N ILE A 238 -10.13 -18.25 -0.66
CA ILE A 238 -9.60 -17.00 -0.10
C ILE A 238 -8.71 -16.30 -1.13
N GLU A 239 -7.79 -17.04 -1.76
CA GLU A 239 -6.94 -16.49 -2.84
C GLU A 239 -7.78 -15.90 -3.97
N ARG A 240 -8.77 -16.63 -4.46
CA ARG A 240 -9.68 -16.16 -5.52
C ARG A 240 -10.43 -14.90 -5.12
N ALA A 241 -10.89 -14.82 -3.87
CA ALA A 241 -11.58 -13.64 -3.37
C ALA A 241 -10.66 -12.41 -3.31
N ILE A 242 -9.39 -12.58 -2.93
CA ILE A 242 -8.40 -11.49 -2.88
C ILE A 242 -7.99 -11.05 -4.29
N ARG A 243 -7.72 -12.00 -5.20
CA ARG A 243 -7.21 -11.68 -6.55
C ARG A 243 -8.28 -11.23 -7.52
N GLU A 244 -9.42 -11.92 -7.50
CA GLU A 244 -10.43 -11.81 -8.55
C GLU A 244 -11.73 -11.14 -8.07
N GLY A 245 -11.87 -10.97 -6.75
CA GLY A 245 -13.10 -10.44 -6.17
C GLY A 245 -14.27 -11.39 -6.32
N ILE A 246 -14.05 -12.71 -6.25
CA ILE A 246 -15.09 -13.74 -6.34
C ILE A 246 -15.15 -14.51 -5.04
N ASP A 247 -16.28 -14.50 -4.36
CA ASP A 247 -16.49 -15.21 -3.11
C ASP A 247 -16.53 -16.74 -3.26
N LYS A 248 -16.66 -17.47 -2.14
CA LYS A 248 -16.72 -18.94 -2.15
C LYS A 248 -17.92 -19.52 -2.91
N ASN A 249 -18.97 -18.72 -3.10
CA ASN A 249 -20.20 -19.10 -3.80
C ASN A 249 -20.20 -18.68 -5.28
N GLY A 250 -19.12 -18.06 -5.77
CA GLY A 250 -18.99 -17.56 -7.14
C GLY A 250 -19.60 -16.16 -7.35
N ILE A 251 -19.95 -15.45 -6.27
CA ILE A 251 -20.54 -14.11 -6.33
C ILE A 251 -19.44 -13.07 -6.46
N HIS A 252 -19.58 -12.13 -7.40
CA HIS A 252 -18.66 -11.02 -7.54
C HIS A 252 -18.79 -10.03 -6.40
N LEU A 253 -17.68 -9.78 -5.72
CA LEU A 253 -17.56 -8.79 -4.67
C LEU A 253 -17.58 -7.36 -5.24
N ARG A 254 -17.98 -6.39 -4.42
CA ARG A 254 -17.95 -4.98 -4.81
C ARG A 254 -16.52 -4.52 -5.05
N ARG A 255 -16.29 -3.75 -6.13
CA ARG A 255 -14.96 -3.22 -6.52
C ARG A 255 -14.51 -2.06 -5.62
N ILE A 256 -14.46 -2.32 -4.32
CA ILE A 256 -13.90 -1.43 -3.29
C ILE A 256 -12.48 -1.89 -2.94
N MET A 257 -12.28 -3.21 -2.86
CA MET A 257 -10.93 -3.77 -2.73
C MET A 257 -10.13 -3.59 -4.01
N ALA A 258 -8.83 -3.59 -3.86
CA ALA A 258 -7.85 -3.33 -4.91
C ALA A 258 -7.60 -4.57 -5.82
N PHE A 259 -8.65 -5.25 -6.29
CA PHE A 259 -8.52 -6.49 -7.09
C PHE A 259 -7.65 -6.33 -8.33
N ASP A 260 -7.71 -5.14 -8.99
CA ASP A 260 -6.91 -4.87 -10.19
C ASP A 260 -5.40 -4.91 -9.90
N TRP A 261 -5.01 -4.77 -8.63
CA TRP A 261 -3.63 -4.76 -8.14
C TRP A 261 -3.30 -6.06 -7.42
N TYR A 262 -4.17 -6.53 -6.54
CA TYR A 262 -3.95 -7.76 -5.75
C TYR A 262 -3.78 -9.02 -6.59
N LYS A 263 -4.28 -9.04 -7.84
CA LYS A 263 -4.00 -10.11 -8.80
C LYS A 263 -2.50 -10.31 -9.07
N ASN A 264 -1.67 -9.27 -8.85
CA ASN A 264 -0.23 -9.29 -9.07
C ASN A 264 0.58 -9.77 -7.84
N ILE A 265 -0.06 -10.03 -6.70
CA ILE A 265 0.60 -10.62 -5.53
C ILE A 265 1.11 -12.00 -5.94
N ASP A 266 2.39 -12.31 -5.70
CA ASP A 266 2.93 -13.62 -6.05
C ASP A 266 2.36 -14.76 -5.17
N ALA A 267 2.62 -15.99 -5.55
CA ALA A 267 2.06 -17.15 -4.86
C ALA A 267 2.60 -17.32 -3.44
N GLN A 268 3.86 -16.95 -3.20
CA GLN A 268 4.51 -17.06 -1.90
C GLN A 268 3.92 -16.04 -0.93
N ASP A 269 3.79 -14.79 -1.34
CA ASP A 269 3.21 -13.71 -0.55
C ASP A 269 1.71 -13.95 -0.28
N MET A 270 0.97 -14.48 -1.28
CA MET A 270 -0.42 -14.88 -1.10
C MET A 270 -0.58 -16.01 -0.07
N SER A 271 0.28 -17.01 -0.14
CA SER A 271 0.30 -18.10 0.86
C SER A 271 0.59 -17.58 2.27
N ALA A 272 1.52 -16.62 2.40
CA ALA A 272 1.84 -15.98 3.67
C ALA A 272 0.66 -15.15 4.21
N LEU A 273 0.00 -14.37 3.36
CA LEU A 273 -1.23 -13.64 3.73
C LEU A 273 -2.31 -14.59 4.24
N ILE A 274 -2.59 -15.69 3.53
CA ILE A 274 -3.60 -16.67 3.93
C ILE A 274 -3.22 -17.33 5.25
N ALA A 275 -1.95 -17.70 5.45
CA ALA A 275 -1.46 -18.26 6.70
C ALA A 275 -1.67 -17.30 7.89
N TYR A 276 -1.45 -15.99 7.66
CA TYR A 276 -1.74 -14.98 8.67
C TYR A 276 -3.25 -14.90 8.97
N LEU A 277 -4.11 -14.81 7.97
CA LEU A 277 -5.56 -14.76 8.15
C LEU A 277 -6.09 -15.98 8.93
N ARG A 278 -5.56 -17.16 8.62
CA ARG A 278 -5.88 -18.41 9.35
C ARG A 278 -5.44 -18.37 10.81
N SER A 279 -4.42 -17.59 11.14
CA SER A 279 -3.88 -17.47 12.50
C SER A 279 -4.59 -16.43 13.37
N LEU A 280 -5.50 -15.64 12.79
CA LEU A 280 -6.27 -14.66 13.56
C LEU A 280 -7.15 -15.34 14.60
N LYS A 281 -7.39 -14.66 15.73
CA LYS A 281 -8.33 -15.15 16.73
C LYS A 281 -9.74 -15.15 16.15
N PRO A 282 -10.48 -16.29 16.19
CA PRO A 282 -11.88 -16.33 15.77
C PRO A 282 -12.72 -15.27 16.50
N GLN A 283 -13.48 -14.49 15.75
CA GLN A 283 -14.34 -13.42 16.26
C GLN A 283 -15.64 -13.40 15.43
N PRO A 284 -16.82 -13.25 16.01
CA PRO A 284 -18.04 -13.02 15.25
C PRO A 284 -17.97 -11.69 14.51
N THR A 285 -18.72 -11.56 13.41
CA THR A 285 -18.71 -10.35 12.59
C THR A 285 -19.21 -9.12 13.36
N GLY A 286 -18.57 -7.98 13.14
CA GLY A 286 -18.95 -6.66 13.63
C GLY A 286 -18.38 -6.31 15.00
N ALA A 287 -18.83 -5.16 15.50
CA ALA A 287 -18.62 -4.71 16.88
C ALA A 287 -19.88 -5.04 17.70
N ASP A 288 -19.71 -5.35 18.95
CA ASP A 288 -20.82 -5.47 19.92
C ASP A 288 -21.45 -4.11 20.19
#